data_db636c18aa110e9b9def082962706ca3
#
_entry.id   db636c18aa110e9b9def082962706ca3
#
_cell.length_a   1.000
_cell.length_b   1.000
_cell.length_c   1.000
_cell.angle_alpha   90.00
_cell.angle_beta   90.00
_cell.angle_gamma   90.00
#
_symmetry.space_group_name_H-M   'P 1'
#
loop_
_entity.id
_entity.type
_entity.pdbx_description
1 polymer ?
#
loop_
_entity_poly.entity_id
_entity_poly.type
_entity_poly.pdbx_seq_one_letter_code
_entity_poly.pdbx_strand_id
1 'polypeptide(L)'
;MRFVGCALAWRPGEAREKVSCLVVIDERGSIIANSFAASAEDIAGAVEGYGTDRRGVLVGVDAPLAVPNERGTRRIERILSKIALPAYSASRRMFGGEPLAEELLAELQKVGVEYTDYPFPRERDQSAVVEVDSAATLKVLSLERSGAAENGDLAQKLRAMDDPKLRKGNKESRAAALRGAIEILWDTPGLRLRTGNLSSDIAAPENVDVSKLDVSAEMSHAELDRIVSLVEGTLAAYTVHRHWRGRDGSMVVGAGDEGSVLLPAKNALRARLAEECGTANVPYV
;
A
#
# COMPACT_ATOMS: atom_id res chain seq x y z
N MET A 1 1.26 2.72 -18.75
CA MET A 1 1.48 2.94 -17.32
C MET A 1 1.54 1.61 -16.58
N ARG A 2 2.44 1.47 -15.62
CA ARG A 2 2.51 0.35 -14.68
C ARG A 2 2.37 0.84 -13.26
N PHE A 3 1.79 0.03 -12.39
CA PHE A 3 1.51 0.37 -11.01
C PHE A 3 2.21 -0.65 -10.13
N VAL A 4 3.19 -0.19 -9.39
CA VAL A 4 4.02 -1.01 -8.52
C VAL A 4 3.60 -0.78 -7.08
N GLY A 5 3.26 -1.83 -6.37
CA GLY A 5 3.07 -1.78 -4.93
C GLY A 5 4.28 -2.38 -4.24
N CYS A 6 4.86 -1.64 -3.32
CA CYS A 6 5.99 -2.07 -2.51
C CYS A 6 5.55 -2.26 -1.05
N ALA A 7 5.48 -3.51 -0.60
CA ALA A 7 5.41 -3.83 0.82
C ALA A 7 6.82 -3.76 1.39
N LEU A 8 7.20 -2.60 1.91
CA LEU A 8 8.55 -2.34 2.41
C LEU A 8 8.77 -3.01 3.78
N ALA A 9 9.90 -3.68 3.95
CA ALA A 9 10.30 -4.28 5.22
C ALA A 9 10.94 -3.22 6.14
N TRP A 10 10.15 -2.26 6.62
CA TRP A 10 10.63 -1.04 7.28
C TRP A 10 10.44 -1.01 8.80
N ARG A 11 9.61 -1.91 9.37
CA ARG A 11 9.21 -1.82 10.77
C ARG A 11 10.37 -2.13 11.72
N PRO A 12 10.55 -1.33 12.79
CA PRO A 12 11.59 -1.58 13.79
C PRO A 12 11.46 -2.98 14.42
N GLY A 13 12.59 -3.65 14.62
CA GLY A 13 12.62 -5.00 15.19
C GLY A 13 12.24 -6.12 14.21
N GLU A 14 11.94 -5.80 12.97
CA GLU A 14 11.90 -6.78 11.90
C GLU A 14 13.32 -7.24 11.61
N ALA A 15 13.54 -8.56 11.68
CA ALA A 15 14.88 -9.12 11.47
C ALA A 15 15.44 -8.73 10.09
N ARG A 16 16.76 -8.58 10.01
CA ARG A 16 17.50 -8.25 8.75
C ARG A 16 17.23 -9.21 7.58
N GLU A 17 16.53 -10.31 7.83
CA GLU A 17 16.16 -11.32 6.82
C GLU A 17 14.82 -11.05 6.14
N LYS A 18 14.07 -10.02 6.54
CA LYS A 18 12.80 -9.70 5.89
C LYS A 18 13.06 -8.93 4.60
N VAL A 19 12.58 -9.51 3.53
CA VAL A 19 12.65 -8.92 2.19
C VAL A 19 11.38 -8.12 1.90
N SER A 20 11.54 -7.00 1.20
CA SER A 20 10.43 -6.24 0.64
C SER A 20 9.80 -6.97 -0.53
N CYS A 21 8.50 -6.81 -0.73
CA CYS A 21 7.80 -7.42 -1.85
C CYS A 21 7.30 -6.35 -2.81
N LEU A 22 7.52 -6.58 -4.09
CA LEU A 22 7.01 -5.77 -5.19
C LEU A 22 5.91 -6.53 -5.92
N VAL A 23 4.78 -5.88 -6.16
CA VAL A 23 3.69 -6.40 -7.00
C VAL A 23 3.39 -5.39 -8.10
N VAL A 24 3.30 -5.84 -9.34
CA VAL A 24 3.05 -4.98 -10.50
C VAL A 24 1.71 -5.30 -11.11
N ILE A 25 0.88 -4.29 -11.30
CA ILE A 25 -0.37 -4.40 -12.05
C ILE A 25 -0.35 -3.50 -13.29
N ASP A 26 -1.06 -3.93 -14.33
CA ASP A 26 -1.23 -3.19 -15.58
C ASP A 26 -2.40 -2.21 -15.53
N GLU A 27 -2.62 -1.45 -16.60
CA GLU A 27 -3.75 -0.51 -16.73
C GLU A 27 -5.13 -1.18 -16.62
N ARG A 28 -5.21 -2.49 -16.81
CA ARG A 28 -6.45 -3.27 -16.69
C ARG A 28 -6.68 -3.79 -15.28
N GLY A 29 -5.71 -3.55 -14.38
CA GLY A 29 -5.74 -4.05 -13.00
C GLY A 29 -5.30 -5.50 -12.87
N SER A 30 -4.64 -6.08 -13.88
CA SER A 30 -4.13 -7.45 -13.82
C SER A 30 -2.76 -7.49 -13.19
N ILE A 31 -2.52 -8.41 -12.27
CA ILE A 31 -1.17 -8.68 -11.75
C ILE A 31 -0.35 -9.28 -12.88
N ILE A 32 0.76 -8.62 -13.23
CA ILE A 32 1.66 -9.03 -14.32
C ILE A 32 3.03 -9.48 -13.83
N ALA A 33 3.43 -9.11 -12.63
CA ALA A 33 4.67 -9.56 -11.99
C ALA A 33 4.60 -9.39 -10.48
N ASN A 34 5.43 -10.14 -9.78
CA ASN A 34 5.83 -9.84 -8.41
C ASN A 34 7.26 -10.34 -8.18
N SER A 35 7.96 -9.70 -7.24
CA SER A 35 9.32 -10.06 -6.86
C SER A 35 9.59 -9.71 -5.41
N PHE A 36 10.70 -10.23 -4.89
CA PHE A 36 11.19 -9.89 -3.55
C PHE A 36 12.56 -9.24 -3.69
N ALA A 37 12.82 -8.22 -2.88
CA ALA A 37 14.04 -7.41 -2.90
C ALA A 37 14.58 -7.25 -1.48
N ALA A 38 15.90 -7.32 -1.34
CA ALA A 38 16.56 -7.28 -0.03
C ALA A 38 17.04 -5.87 0.35
N SER A 39 17.22 -4.98 -0.62
CA SER A 39 17.75 -3.62 -0.43
C SER A 39 16.93 -2.56 -1.16
N ALA A 40 17.15 -1.30 -0.82
CA ALA A 40 16.56 -0.17 -1.54
C ALA A 40 17.05 -0.12 -3.01
N GLU A 41 18.32 -0.45 -3.26
CA GLU A 41 18.90 -0.53 -4.60
C GLU A 41 18.23 -1.63 -5.43
N ASP A 42 18.00 -2.83 -4.86
CA ASP A 42 17.28 -3.91 -5.55
C ASP A 42 15.86 -3.51 -5.92
N ILE A 43 15.18 -2.79 -5.00
CA ILE A 43 13.82 -2.27 -5.26
C ILE A 43 13.85 -1.28 -6.43
N ALA A 44 14.77 -0.30 -6.38
CA ALA A 44 14.87 0.72 -7.43
C ALA A 44 15.21 0.11 -8.78
N GLY A 45 16.16 -0.83 -8.84
CA GLY A 45 16.51 -1.56 -10.05
C GLY A 45 15.35 -2.38 -10.62
N ALA A 46 14.55 -3.03 -9.78
CA ALA A 46 13.34 -3.72 -10.20
C ALA A 46 12.29 -2.74 -10.75
N VAL A 47 12.08 -1.60 -10.09
CA VAL A 47 11.14 -0.56 -10.54
C VAL A 47 11.56 0.01 -11.90
N GLU A 48 12.85 0.28 -12.10
CA GLU A 48 13.40 0.70 -13.39
C GLU A 48 13.10 -0.34 -14.49
N GLY A 49 13.33 -1.62 -14.21
CA GLY A 49 13.03 -2.73 -15.13
C GLY A 49 11.54 -2.87 -15.45
N TYR A 50 10.65 -2.39 -14.58
CA TYR A 50 9.21 -2.36 -14.85
C TYR A 50 8.80 -1.15 -15.70
N GLY A 51 9.58 -0.09 -15.74
CA GLY A 51 9.45 1.00 -16.70
C GLY A 51 9.69 0.48 -18.13
N THR A 52 9.06 1.07 -19.10
CA THR A 52 9.35 0.84 -20.51
C THR A 52 9.63 2.18 -21.15
N ASP A 53 10.41 2.22 -22.21
CA ASP A 53 10.94 3.41 -22.92
C ASP A 53 9.96 4.57 -23.18
N ARG A 54 8.66 4.38 -22.87
CA ARG A 54 7.63 5.41 -23.06
C ARG A 54 6.47 5.29 -22.08
N ARG A 55 6.64 4.57 -20.96
CA ARG A 55 5.56 4.38 -19.97
C ARG A 55 6.09 4.62 -18.59
N GLY A 56 5.55 5.63 -17.92
CA GLY A 56 5.84 5.91 -16.53
C GLY A 56 5.42 4.77 -15.59
N VAL A 57 6.04 4.77 -14.42
CA VAL A 57 5.73 3.84 -13.32
C VAL A 57 5.20 4.65 -12.14
N LEU A 58 4.06 4.23 -11.59
CA LEU A 58 3.56 4.78 -10.35
C LEU A 58 3.76 3.76 -9.23
N VAL A 59 4.49 4.17 -8.19
CA VAL A 59 4.89 3.31 -7.08
C VAL A 59 4.12 3.69 -5.82
N GLY A 60 3.37 2.75 -5.24
CA GLY A 60 2.78 2.88 -3.91
C GLY A 60 3.64 2.13 -2.91
N VAL A 61 4.13 2.79 -1.88
CA VAL A 61 4.96 2.17 -0.84
C VAL A 61 4.18 2.08 0.45
N ASP A 62 4.03 0.86 0.99
CA ASP A 62 3.41 0.61 2.30
C ASP A 62 4.42 0.88 3.42
N ALA A 63 4.77 2.14 3.55
CA ALA A 63 5.65 2.65 4.61
C ALA A 63 5.53 4.17 4.70
N PRO A 64 5.78 4.76 5.88
CA PRO A 64 5.91 6.20 6.02
C PRO A 64 7.11 6.70 5.22
N LEU A 65 6.86 7.50 4.17
CA LEU A 65 7.91 8.05 3.30
C LEU A 65 8.49 9.37 3.82
N ALA A 66 7.70 10.16 4.53
CA ALA A 66 8.16 11.37 5.20
C ALA A 66 7.83 11.30 6.69
N VAL A 67 8.85 11.37 7.55
CA VAL A 67 8.73 11.29 9.02
C VAL A 67 9.45 12.49 9.64
N PRO A 68 8.79 13.67 9.66
CA PRO A 68 9.41 14.89 10.17
C PRO A 68 9.52 14.95 11.68
N ASN A 69 8.64 14.21 12.38
CA ASN A 69 8.52 14.24 13.84
C ASN A 69 9.56 13.34 14.51
N GLU A 70 10.28 13.91 15.46
CA GLU A 70 11.25 13.17 16.27
C GLU A 70 10.58 12.11 17.16
N ARG A 71 9.40 12.43 17.70
CA ARG A 71 8.61 11.57 18.60
C ARG A 71 7.13 11.71 18.31
N GLY A 72 6.35 10.72 18.73
CA GLY A 72 4.88 10.74 18.64
C GLY A 72 4.37 10.35 17.27
N THR A 73 3.22 10.89 16.90
CA THR A 73 2.41 10.46 15.76
C THR A 73 2.25 11.63 14.78
N ARG A 74 2.43 11.39 13.48
CA ARG A 74 2.17 12.39 12.43
C ARG A 74 0.70 12.83 12.44
N ARG A 75 0.40 14.02 11.89
CA ARG A 75 -0.98 14.53 11.82
C ARG A 75 -1.90 13.62 11.02
N ILE A 76 -1.40 13.09 9.90
CA ILE A 76 -2.16 12.17 9.02
C ILE A 76 -2.60 10.91 9.78
N GLU A 77 -1.71 10.30 10.57
CA GLU A 77 -2.02 9.11 11.36
C GLU A 77 -3.08 9.38 12.44
N ARG A 78 -3.05 10.60 13.02
CA ARG A 78 -4.10 11.02 13.98
C ARG A 78 -5.45 11.17 13.30
N ILE A 79 -5.51 11.69 12.07
CA ILE A 79 -6.75 11.78 11.29
C ILE A 79 -7.31 10.38 11.01
N LEU A 80 -6.46 9.47 10.51
CA LEU A 80 -6.89 8.10 10.24
C LEU A 80 -7.43 7.41 11.50
N SER A 81 -6.74 7.55 12.62
CA SER A 81 -7.16 6.97 13.89
C SER A 81 -8.50 7.53 14.40
N LYS A 82 -8.78 8.83 14.19
CA LYS A 82 -10.07 9.45 14.57
C LYS A 82 -11.25 8.80 13.86
N ILE A 83 -11.08 8.41 12.62
CA ILE A 83 -12.12 7.73 11.84
C ILE A 83 -12.04 6.21 11.91
N ALA A 84 -11.23 5.70 12.84
CA ALA A 84 -11.01 4.27 13.06
C ALA A 84 -10.41 3.52 11.86
N LEU A 85 -9.65 4.19 11.02
CA LEU A 85 -8.76 3.50 10.09
C LEU A 85 -7.45 3.12 10.80
N PRO A 86 -6.87 1.95 10.47
CA PRO A 86 -5.54 1.61 10.95
C PRO A 86 -4.54 2.70 10.60
N ALA A 87 -3.64 3.00 11.51
CA ALA A 87 -2.53 3.89 11.27
C ALA A 87 -1.35 3.47 12.12
N TYR A 88 -0.18 3.43 11.54
CA TYR A 88 1.04 3.11 12.27
C TYR A 88 1.74 4.41 12.66
N SER A 89 1.83 4.67 13.97
CA SER A 89 2.53 5.86 14.47
C SER A 89 4.01 5.78 14.11
N ALA A 90 4.45 6.67 13.21
CA ALA A 90 5.85 6.77 12.81
C ALA A 90 6.53 7.98 13.46
N SER A 91 7.77 7.78 13.92
CA SER A 91 8.64 8.86 14.39
C SER A 91 10.11 8.47 14.19
N ARG A 92 11.00 9.44 13.99
CA ARG A 92 12.44 9.21 13.77
C ARG A 92 13.07 8.35 14.86
N ARG A 93 12.69 8.57 16.11
CA ARG A 93 13.18 7.78 17.25
C ARG A 93 12.92 6.28 17.12
N MET A 94 11.84 5.88 16.43
CA MET A 94 11.51 4.46 16.27
C MET A 94 12.48 3.73 15.35
N PHE A 95 13.10 4.42 14.42
CA PHE A 95 13.99 3.81 13.44
C PHE A 95 15.41 3.62 13.96
N GLY A 96 15.82 4.37 14.99
CA GLY A 96 17.17 4.28 15.56
C GLY A 96 18.28 4.74 14.62
N GLY A 97 17.93 5.37 13.50
CA GLY A 97 18.79 5.82 12.41
C GLY A 97 17.96 6.37 11.26
N GLU A 98 18.53 6.42 10.06
CA GLU A 98 17.78 6.79 8.86
C GLU A 98 16.74 5.72 8.53
N PRO A 99 15.48 6.11 8.26
CA PRO A 99 14.46 5.18 7.81
C PRO A 99 14.82 4.57 6.45
N LEU A 100 14.62 3.26 6.29
CA LEU A 100 14.80 2.58 5.00
C LEU A 100 13.99 3.26 3.86
N ALA A 101 12.89 3.91 4.20
CA ALA A 101 12.10 4.67 3.24
C ALA A 101 12.86 5.89 2.67
N GLU A 102 13.69 6.57 3.45
CA GLU A 102 14.52 7.69 2.96
C GLU A 102 15.61 7.18 2.01
N GLU A 103 16.24 6.05 2.33
CA GLU A 103 17.19 5.36 1.43
C GLU A 103 16.49 4.95 0.13
N LEU A 104 15.30 4.35 0.22
CA LEU A 104 14.52 3.95 -0.95
C LEU A 104 14.17 5.16 -1.84
N LEU A 105 13.77 6.29 -1.27
CA LEU A 105 13.47 7.49 -2.05
C LEU A 105 14.70 8.00 -2.81
N ALA A 106 15.88 7.96 -2.17
CA ALA A 106 17.13 8.35 -2.82
C ALA A 106 17.50 7.41 -3.98
N GLU A 107 17.30 6.10 -3.84
CA GLU A 107 17.56 5.14 -4.92
C GLU A 107 16.53 5.27 -6.05
N LEU A 108 15.25 5.46 -5.73
CA LEU A 108 14.18 5.66 -6.74
C LEU A 108 14.42 6.94 -7.56
N GLN A 109 14.92 8.01 -6.92
CA GLN A 109 15.25 9.25 -7.61
C GLN A 109 16.35 9.06 -8.67
N LYS A 110 17.34 8.20 -8.42
CA LYS A 110 18.41 7.88 -9.38
C LYS A 110 17.87 7.25 -10.68
N VAL A 111 16.76 6.52 -10.58
CA VAL A 111 16.08 5.88 -11.72
C VAL A 111 14.88 6.69 -12.25
N GLY A 112 14.81 7.97 -11.89
CA GLY A 112 13.81 8.91 -12.43
C GLY A 112 12.41 8.76 -11.84
N VAL A 113 12.27 8.17 -10.66
CA VAL A 113 11.00 8.07 -9.93
C VAL A 113 11.03 9.07 -8.75
N GLU A 114 10.21 10.10 -8.82
CA GLU A 114 10.23 11.18 -7.84
C GLU A 114 9.14 11.00 -6.78
N TYR A 115 9.46 11.36 -5.53
CA TYR A 115 8.44 11.44 -4.49
C TYR A 115 7.44 12.55 -4.83
N THR A 116 6.17 12.23 -4.76
CA THR A 116 5.11 13.21 -4.94
C THR A 116 4.06 13.06 -3.84
N ASP A 117 3.63 14.19 -3.32
CA ASP A 117 2.54 14.23 -2.37
C ASP A 117 1.24 14.72 -3.03
N TYR A 118 1.32 15.82 -3.84
CA TYR A 118 0.15 16.38 -4.50
C TYR A 118 0.54 17.53 -5.46
N PRO A 119 -0.10 17.66 -6.64
CA PRO A 119 -1.03 16.71 -7.25
C PRO A 119 -0.32 15.46 -7.79
N PHE A 120 -0.97 14.32 -7.66
CA PHE A 120 -0.45 13.07 -8.16
C PHE A 120 -0.42 13.09 -9.71
N PRO A 121 0.69 12.74 -10.37
CA PRO A 121 0.79 12.79 -11.82
C PRO A 121 -0.16 11.77 -12.47
N ARG A 122 -0.76 12.20 -13.58
CA ARG A 122 -1.64 11.37 -14.40
C ARG A 122 -1.14 11.19 -15.83
N GLU A 123 -0.08 11.88 -16.16
CA GLU A 123 0.58 11.75 -17.44
C GLU A 123 1.21 10.36 -17.56
N ARG A 124 1.14 9.78 -18.73
CA ARG A 124 1.59 8.39 -18.97
C ARG A 124 3.09 8.20 -18.97
N ASP A 125 3.84 9.26 -19.07
CA ASP A 125 5.29 9.30 -19.13
C ASP A 125 5.94 9.71 -17.80
N GLN A 126 5.15 10.12 -16.80
CA GLN A 126 5.68 10.49 -15.50
C GLN A 126 5.76 9.28 -14.57
N SER A 127 6.89 9.20 -13.88
CA SER A 127 7.13 8.21 -12.82
C SER A 127 7.13 8.90 -11.46
N ALA A 128 6.42 8.32 -10.52
CA ALA A 128 6.31 8.89 -9.17
C ALA A 128 6.14 7.80 -8.12
N VAL A 129 6.54 8.12 -6.88
CA VAL A 129 6.31 7.30 -5.70
C VAL A 129 5.48 8.06 -4.67
N VAL A 130 4.54 7.33 -4.03
CA VAL A 130 3.68 7.87 -2.96
C VAL A 130 3.59 6.87 -1.81
N GLU A 131 3.29 7.40 -0.62
CA GLU A 131 2.96 6.61 0.55
C GLU A 131 1.53 6.07 0.43
N VAL A 132 1.35 4.82 0.79
CA VAL A 132 0.04 4.16 0.97
C VAL A 132 0.01 3.45 2.32
N ASP A 133 -1.19 3.16 2.83
CA ASP A 133 -1.39 2.32 4.01
C ASP A 133 -2.23 1.11 3.62
N SER A 134 -1.58 -0.04 3.52
CA SER A 134 -2.23 -1.28 3.10
C SER A 134 -3.26 -1.79 4.10
N ALA A 135 -3.06 -1.57 5.40
CA ALA A 135 -4.01 -1.98 6.42
C ALA A 135 -5.29 -1.11 6.37
N ALA A 136 -5.14 0.21 6.21
CA ALA A 136 -6.26 1.11 5.99
C ALA A 136 -6.98 0.79 4.67
N THR A 137 -6.22 0.55 3.60
CA THR A 137 -6.76 0.12 2.31
C THR A 137 -7.61 -1.14 2.43
N LEU A 138 -7.10 -2.19 3.08
CA LEU A 138 -7.82 -3.44 3.27
C LEU A 138 -9.12 -3.24 4.06
N LYS A 139 -9.09 -2.43 5.12
CA LYS A 139 -10.26 -2.11 5.93
C LYS A 139 -11.32 -1.35 5.11
N VAL A 140 -10.90 -0.41 4.28
CA VAL A 140 -11.82 0.32 3.36
C VAL A 140 -12.44 -0.63 2.33
N LEU A 141 -11.65 -1.51 1.71
CA LEU A 141 -12.18 -2.49 0.75
C LEU A 141 -13.16 -3.46 1.39
N SER A 142 -12.88 -3.90 2.62
CA SER A 142 -13.81 -4.72 3.40
C SER A 142 -15.13 -3.99 3.67
N LEU A 143 -15.07 -2.71 4.01
CA LEU A 143 -16.25 -1.86 4.19
C LEU A 143 -17.04 -1.71 2.87
N GLU A 144 -16.36 -1.45 1.76
CA GLU A 144 -17.01 -1.35 0.43
C GLU A 144 -17.69 -2.67 0.03
N ARG A 145 -17.01 -3.81 0.24
CA ARG A 145 -17.56 -5.15 -0.03
C ARG A 145 -18.84 -5.44 0.75
N SER A 146 -18.91 -5.01 2.00
CA SER A 146 -20.09 -5.22 2.85
C SER A 146 -21.31 -4.36 2.47
N GLY A 147 -21.19 -3.43 1.50
CA GLY A 147 -22.21 -2.44 1.18
C GLY A 147 -22.45 -1.43 2.29
N ALA A 148 -21.67 -1.49 3.37
CA ALA A 148 -21.88 -0.64 4.54
C ALA A 148 -21.41 0.82 4.30
N ALA A 149 -20.66 1.08 3.23
CA ALA A 149 -20.13 2.41 2.91
C ALA A 149 -21.22 3.44 2.54
N GLU A 150 -22.42 2.99 2.19
CA GLU A 150 -23.47 3.86 1.63
C GLU A 150 -24.48 4.36 2.66
N ASN A 151 -24.63 3.69 3.82
CA ASN A 151 -25.71 3.98 4.78
C ASN A 151 -25.22 4.03 6.23
N GLY A 152 -25.67 5.05 6.98
CA GLY A 152 -25.52 5.17 8.44
C GLY A 152 -24.18 5.77 8.91
N ASP A 153 -23.92 5.71 10.21
CA ASP A 153 -22.70 6.25 10.82
C ASP A 153 -21.47 5.42 10.42
N LEU A 154 -20.72 5.94 9.45
CA LEU A 154 -19.50 5.34 8.93
C LEU A 154 -18.46 5.11 10.02
N ALA A 155 -18.28 6.06 10.95
CA ALA A 155 -17.30 5.96 12.01
C ALA A 155 -17.66 4.81 12.97
N GLN A 156 -18.93 4.62 13.26
CA GLN A 156 -19.41 3.51 14.07
C GLN A 156 -19.15 2.16 13.38
N LYS A 157 -19.42 2.09 12.08
CA LYS A 157 -19.15 0.87 11.28
C LYS A 157 -17.67 0.53 11.24
N LEU A 158 -16.82 1.52 10.97
CA LEU A 158 -15.37 1.31 10.97
C LEU A 158 -14.83 0.90 12.34
N ARG A 159 -15.40 1.43 13.45
CA ARG A 159 -15.03 0.99 14.80
C ARG A 159 -15.49 -0.42 15.12
N ALA A 160 -16.62 -0.85 14.59
CA ALA A 160 -17.14 -2.20 14.77
C ALA A 160 -16.38 -3.27 13.96
N MET A 161 -15.64 -2.86 12.93
CA MET A 161 -14.81 -3.74 12.15
C MET A 161 -13.44 -3.92 12.83
N ASP A 162 -13.01 -5.17 12.97
CA ASP A 162 -11.66 -5.48 13.42
C ASP A 162 -10.60 -4.95 12.45
N ASP A 163 -9.48 -4.49 13.02
CA ASP A 163 -8.31 -4.16 12.20
C ASP A 163 -7.69 -5.44 11.62
N PRO A 164 -7.27 -5.43 10.35
CA PRO A 164 -6.67 -6.59 9.74
C PRO A 164 -5.36 -6.97 10.43
N LYS A 165 -5.35 -8.12 11.13
CA LYS A 165 -4.19 -8.60 11.91
C LYS A 165 -3.33 -9.57 11.10
N LEU A 166 -2.85 -9.17 9.92
CA LEU A 166 -2.11 -10.05 9.03
C LEU A 166 -0.75 -10.50 9.63
N ARG A 167 -0.11 -9.62 10.40
CA ARG A 167 1.22 -9.87 11.01
C ARG A 167 1.18 -10.24 12.49
N LYS A 168 0.01 -10.21 13.13
CA LYS A 168 -0.14 -10.41 14.59
C LYS A 168 -1.00 -11.62 14.92
N GLY A 169 -0.68 -12.31 16.02
CA GLY A 169 -1.43 -13.47 16.50
C GLY A 169 -0.71 -14.79 16.24
N ASN A 170 -1.39 -15.90 16.56
CA ASN A 170 -0.90 -17.25 16.26
C ASN A 170 -1.12 -17.59 14.77
N LYS A 171 -0.58 -18.71 14.32
CA LYS A 171 -0.64 -19.15 12.92
C LYS A 171 -2.06 -19.30 12.40
N GLU A 172 -2.97 -19.86 13.21
CA GLU A 172 -4.36 -20.06 12.84
C GLU A 172 -5.07 -18.74 12.56
N SER A 173 -4.91 -17.77 13.48
CA SER A 173 -5.52 -16.44 13.34
C SER A 173 -4.94 -15.66 12.16
N ARG A 174 -3.62 -15.76 11.94
CA ARG A 174 -2.96 -15.13 10.79
C ARG A 174 -3.39 -15.75 9.47
N ALA A 175 -3.44 -17.08 9.40
CA ALA A 175 -3.90 -17.79 8.20
C ALA A 175 -5.36 -17.44 7.88
N ALA A 176 -6.23 -17.38 8.90
CA ALA A 176 -7.61 -16.95 8.72
C ALA A 176 -7.72 -15.50 8.22
N ALA A 177 -6.96 -14.57 8.80
CA ALA A 177 -6.93 -13.17 8.37
C ALA A 177 -6.43 -13.03 6.92
N LEU A 178 -5.40 -13.79 6.54
CA LEU A 178 -4.87 -13.80 5.18
C LEU A 178 -5.87 -14.34 4.15
N ARG A 179 -6.57 -15.44 4.47
CA ARG A 179 -7.64 -15.94 3.60
C ARG A 179 -8.73 -14.88 3.39
N GLY A 180 -9.18 -14.24 4.47
CA GLY A 180 -10.15 -13.14 4.37
C GLY A 180 -9.65 -11.97 3.54
N ALA A 181 -8.38 -11.59 3.66
CA ALA A 181 -7.78 -10.54 2.85
C ALA A 181 -7.73 -10.92 1.35
N ILE A 182 -7.36 -12.15 1.03
CA ILE A 182 -7.34 -12.66 -0.35
C ILE A 182 -8.75 -12.69 -0.94
N GLU A 183 -9.77 -13.09 -0.17
CA GLU A 183 -11.17 -13.02 -0.61
C GLU A 183 -11.61 -11.59 -0.90
N ILE A 184 -11.23 -10.61 -0.08
CA ILE A 184 -11.52 -9.20 -0.33
C ILE A 184 -10.86 -8.74 -1.63
N LEU A 185 -9.60 -9.13 -1.88
CA LEU A 185 -8.91 -8.82 -3.11
C LEU A 185 -9.59 -9.44 -4.34
N TRP A 186 -10.09 -10.67 -4.23
CA TRP A 186 -10.87 -11.34 -5.30
C TRP A 186 -12.13 -10.57 -5.69
N ASP A 187 -12.83 -10.03 -4.70
CA ASP A 187 -14.07 -9.30 -4.89
C ASP A 187 -13.86 -7.81 -5.20
N THR A 188 -12.59 -7.35 -5.21
CA THR A 188 -12.25 -5.95 -5.42
C THR A 188 -12.46 -5.53 -6.88
N PRO A 189 -13.36 -4.57 -7.16
CA PRO A 189 -13.64 -4.14 -8.53
C PRO A 189 -12.41 -3.53 -9.21
N GLY A 190 -12.10 -4.02 -10.39
CA GLY A 190 -10.99 -3.52 -11.20
C GLY A 190 -9.63 -4.11 -10.85
N LEU A 191 -9.55 -5.03 -9.90
CA LEU A 191 -8.39 -5.87 -9.63
C LEU A 191 -8.60 -7.26 -10.23
N ARG A 192 -7.56 -7.82 -10.84
CA ARG A 192 -7.58 -9.15 -11.44
C ARG A 192 -6.40 -9.95 -10.90
N LEU A 193 -6.69 -10.81 -9.91
CA LEU A 193 -5.68 -11.66 -9.28
C LEU A 193 -5.19 -12.77 -10.23
N ARG A 194 -5.99 -13.19 -11.21
CA ARG A 194 -5.56 -14.15 -12.22
C ARG A 194 -4.48 -13.50 -13.07
N THR A 195 -3.28 -14.01 -12.94
CA THR A 195 -2.20 -13.74 -13.85
C THR A 195 -2.57 -14.30 -15.21
N GLY A 196 -3.10 -13.45 -16.09
CA GLY A 196 -2.96 -13.72 -17.50
C GLY A 196 -1.46 -13.71 -17.78
N ASN A 197 -0.95 -14.62 -18.61
CA ASN A 197 0.45 -14.84 -18.91
C ASN A 197 1.36 -13.75 -18.35
N LEU A 198 2.06 -14.07 -17.22
CA LEU A 198 3.10 -13.22 -16.67
C LEU A 198 3.95 -12.77 -17.85
N SER A 199 4.12 -11.47 -18.00
CA SER A 199 4.84 -10.95 -19.17
C SER A 199 6.21 -11.59 -19.19
N SER A 200 6.51 -12.35 -20.25
CA SER A 200 7.85 -12.94 -20.49
C SER A 200 8.94 -11.87 -20.59
N ASP A 201 8.53 -10.62 -20.76
CA ASP A 201 9.42 -9.46 -20.92
C ASP A 201 9.87 -8.89 -19.57
N ILE A 202 9.32 -9.38 -18.43
CA ILE A 202 9.70 -8.98 -17.09
C ILE A 202 10.47 -10.13 -16.45
N ALA A 203 11.77 -9.98 -16.33
CA ALA A 203 12.63 -10.90 -15.62
C ALA A 203 12.31 -10.84 -14.10
N ALA A 204 11.39 -11.68 -13.65
CA ALA A 204 11.09 -11.84 -12.24
C ALA A 204 11.27 -13.32 -11.88
N PRO A 205 12.38 -13.67 -11.20
CA PRO A 205 12.74 -15.08 -10.99
C PRO A 205 11.78 -15.86 -10.08
N GLU A 206 10.89 -15.19 -9.35
CA GLU A 206 10.03 -15.83 -8.37
C GLU A 206 8.58 -15.33 -8.41
N ASN A 207 8.00 -15.25 -9.59
CA ASN A 207 6.59 -14.88 -9.72
C ASN A 207 5.67 -15.87 -9.01
N VAL A 208 5.00 -15.43 -7.97
CA VAL A 208 3.99 -16.20 -7.23
C VAL A 208 2.61 -15.89 -7.78
N ASP A 209 1.87 -16.90 -8.18
CA ASP A 209 0.47 -16.73 -8.60
C ASP A 209 -0.43 -16.46 -7.37
N VAL A 210 -0.71 -15.19 -7.11
CA VAL A 210 -1.55 -14.75 -5.97
C VAL A 210 -2.93 -15.41 -6.01
N SER A 211 -3.42 -15.80 -7.20
CA SER A 211 -4.72 -16.45 -7.35
C SER A 211 -4.76 -17.90 -6.89
N LYS A 212 -3.60 -18.52 -6.67
CA LYS A 212 -3.47 -19.91 -6.27
C LYS A 212 -2.90 -20.09 -4.86
N LEU A 213 -2.82 -19.01 -4.09
CA LEU A 213 -2.34 -19.08 -2.71
C LEU A 213 -3.29 -19.90 -1.86
N ASP A 214 -2.82 -21.06 -1.43
CA ASP A 214 -3.49 -21.88 -0.41
C ASP A 214 -2.85 -21.59 0.95
N VAL A 215 -3.58 -20.86 1.80
CA VAL A 215 -3.06 -20.40 3.09
C VAL A 215 -3.55 -21.30 4.21
N SER A 216 -2.63 -21.98 4.89
CA SER A 216 -2.94 -22.85 6.02
C SER A 216 -2.17 -22.48 7.30
N ALA A 217 -2.67 -22.93 8.44
CA ALA A 217 -2.01 -22.79 9.74
C ALA A 217 -0.75 -23.70 9.89
N GLU A 218 -0.55 -24.64 8.97
CA GLU A 218 0.63 -25.51 8.95
C GLU A 218 1.87 -24.78 8.42
N MET A 219 1.68 -23.71 7.66
CA MET A 219 2.77 -22.87 7.15
C MET A 219 3.67 -22.35 8.26
N SER A 220 4.93 -22.17 7.96
CA SER A 220 5.88 -21.48 8.84
C SER A 220 5.53 -20.00 8.96
N HIS A 221 6.05 -19.33 9.98
CA HIS A 221 5.88 -17.87 10.12
C HIS A 221 6.49 -17.13 8.92
N ALA A 222 7.61 -17.61 8.39
CA ALA A 222 8.27 -16.99 7.23
C ALA A 222 7.40 -17.09 5.95
N GLU A 223 6.76 -18.24 5.71
CA GLU A 223 5.82 -18.40 4.59
C GLU A 223 4.61 -17.49 4.74
N LEU A 224 4.03 -17.42 5.94
CA LEU A 224 2.93 -16.49 6.20
C LEU A 224 3.36 -15.03 6.03
N ASP A 225 4.57 -14.63 6.49
CA ASP A 225 5.10 -13.28 6.31
C ASP A 225 5.29 -12.95 4.83
N ARG A 226 5.74 -13.91 4.02
CA ARG A 226 5.89 -13.75 2.57
C ARG A 226 4.54 -13.52 1.88
N ILE A 227 3.50 -14.25 2.28
CA ILE A 227 2.14 -14.06 1.76
C ILE A 227 1.57 -12.71 2.22
N VAL A 228 1.81 -12.30 3.47
CA VAL A 228 1.42 -10.96 3.95
C VAL A 228 2.02 -9.89 3.04
N SER A 229 3.31 -9.97 2.75
CA SER A 229 3.98 -8.98 1.90
C SER A 229 3.43 -8.96 0.48
N LEU A 230 3.02 -10.11 -0.09
CA LEU A 230 2.33 -10.18 -1.39
C LEU A 230 0.96 -9.49 -1.33
N VAL A 231 0.19 -9.70 -0.27
CA VAL A 231 -1.13 -9.06 -0.07
C VAL A 231 -0.96 -7.55 0.09
N GLU A 232 -0.04 -7.10 0.95
CA GLU A 232 0.26 -5.67 1.18
C GLU A 232 0.76 -5.00 -0.11
N GLY A 233 1.68 -5.63 -0.86
CA GLY A 233 2.13 -5.14 -2.15
C GLY A 233 1.00 -5.05 -3.19
N THR A 234 0.09 -6.03 -3.20
CA THR A 234 -1.10 -6.00 -4.08
C THR A 234 -2.03 -4.84 -3.73
N LEU A 235 -2.28 -4.61 -2.43
CA LEU A 235 -3.09 -3.49 -1.95
C LEU A 235 -2.46 -2.14 -2.31
N ALA A 236 -1.15 -2.02 -2.16
CA ALA A 236 -0.42 -0.81 -2.52
C ALA A 236 -0.48 -0.53 -4.04
N ALA A 237 -0.23 -1.53 -4.89
CA ALA A 237 -0.35 -1.40 -6.34
C ALA A 237 -1.78 -1.03 -6.76
N TYR A 238 -2.78 -1.68 -6.16
CA TYR A 238 -4.18 -1.39 -6.43
C TYR A 238 -4.58 0.03 -6.03
N THR A 239 -4.11 0.52 -4.88
CA THR A 239 -4.42 1.87 -4.40
C THR A 239 -3.95 2.93 -5.38
N VAL A 240 -2.74 2.81 -5.89
CA VAL A 240 -2.17 3.70 -6.91
C VAL A 240 -2.93 3.59 -8.24
N HIS A 241 -3.20 2.36 -8.69
CA HIS A 241 -3.97 2.11 -9.91
C HIS A 241 -5.38 2.70 -9.83
N ARG A 242 -6.07 2.53 -8.69
CA ARG A 242 -7.41 3.08 -8.46
C ARG A 242 -7.41 4.60 -8.52
N HIS A 243 -6.41 5.26 -7.94
CA HIS A 243 -6.26 6.72 -8.00
C HIS A 243 -6.03 7.21 -9.42
N TRP A 244 -5.16 6.52 -10.17
CA TRP A 244 -4.89 6.86 -11.56
C TRP A 244 -6.13 6.71 -12.45
N ARG A 245 -6.96 5.71 -12.21
CA ARG A 245 -8.21 5.51 -12.97
C ARG A 245 -9.27 6.56 -12.72
N GLY A 246 -9.35 7.10 -11.52
CA GLY A 246 -10.32 8.14 -11.22
C GLY A 246 -10.17 8.67 -9.79
N ARG A 247 -9.93 9.99 -9.66
CA ARG A 247 -9.73 10.65 -8.36
C ARG A 247 -10.91 10.50 -7.40
N ASP A 248 -12.11 10.33 -7.92
CA ASP A 248 -13.32 10.17 -7.08
C ASP A 248 -13.32 8.87 -6.26
N GLY A 249 -12.43 7.93 -6.60
CA GLY A 249 -12.30 6.66 -5.90
C GLY A 249 -11.25 6.64 -4.78
N SER A 250 -10.52 7.75 -4.56
CA SER A 250 -9.38 7.82 -3.64
C SER A 250 -9.19 9.23 -3.13
N MET A 251 -8.34 9.37 -2.12
CA MET A 251 -7.99 10.64 -1.50
C MET A 251 -6.54 10.63 -1.07
N VAL A 252 -5.83 11.73 -1.28
CA VAL A 252 -4.53 12.00 -0.67
C VAL A 252 -4.77 12.85 0.56
N VAL A 253 -4.27 12.40 1.71
CA VAL A 253 -4.33 13.10 3.00
C VAL A 253 -2.93 13.52 3.39
N GLY A 254 -2.72 14.80 3.66
CA GLY A 254 -1.41 15.39 3.94
C GLY A 254 -0.77 15.99 2.70
N ALA A 255 0.30 16.72 2.89
CA ALA A 255 1.18 17.27 1.85
C ALA A 255 2.49 17.80 2.45
N GLY A 256 3.49 17.98 1.59
CA GLY A 256 4.77 18.60 1.93
C GLY A 256 5.58 17.83 2.97
N ASP A 257 6.28 18.58 3.81
CA ASP A 257 7.23 18.04 4.78
C ASP A 257 6.57 17.13 5.86
N GLU A 258 5.27 17.27 6.07
CA GLU A 258 4.54 16.40 7.02
C GLU A 258 4.22 15.03 6.43
N GLY A 259 4.48 14.84 5.13
CA GLY A 259 4.14 13.66 4.37
C GLY A 259 2.67 13.63 3.95
N SER A 260 2.37 12.67 3.09
CA SER A 260 1.01 12.41 2.62
C SER A 260 0.77 10.92 2.53
N VAL A 261 -0.49 10.51 2.59
CA VAL A 261 -0.90 9.12 2.37
C VAL A 261 -2.04 9.06 1.37
N LEU A 262 -1.90 8.19 0.38
CA LEU A 262 -2.94 7.89 -0.59
C LEU A 262 -3.80 6.73 -0.08
N LEU A 263 -5.11 6.92 -0.07
CA LEU A 263 -6.08 5.93 0.40
C LEU A 263 -7.22 5.76 -0.62
N PRO A 264 -7.79 4.56 -0.76
CA PRO A 264 -9.10 4.42 -1.39
C PRO A 264 -10.13 5.13 -0.51
N ALA A 265 -10.91 6.02 -1.11
CA ALA A 265 -11.96 6.73 -0.40
C ALA A 265 -13.03 7.19 -1.37
N LYS A 266 -14.27 6.80 -1.14
CA LYS A 266 -15.46 7.21 -1.92
C LYS A 266 -16.51 7.82 -1.02
N ASN A 267 -17.37 8.64 -1.60
CA ASN A 267 -18.61 9.11 -1.00
C ASN A 267 -18.47 9.54 0.47
N ALA A 268 -19.16 8.86 1.38
CA ALA A 268 -19.20 9.19 2.79
C ALA A 268 -17.81 9.14 3.47
N LEU A 269 -16.93 8.20 3.10
CA LEU A 269 -15.58 8.12 3.66
C LEU A 269 -14.74 9.32 3.23
N ARG A 270 -14.80 9.72 1.96
CA ARG A 270 -14.10 10.90 1.46
C ARG A 270 -14.60 12.17 2.14
N ALA A 271 -15.92 12.33 2.29
CA ALA A 271 -16.51 13.47 3.00
C ALA A 271 -16.06 13.52 4.48
N ARG A 272 -16.03 12.37 5.15
CA ARG A 272 -15.60 12.29 6.55
C ARG A 272 -14.11 12.58 6.72
N LEU A 273 -13.26 12.06 5.84
CA LEU A 273 -11.84 12.39 5.82
C LEU A 273 -11.62 13.89 5.59
N ALA A 274 -12.33 14.49 4.64
CA ALA A 274 -12.23 15.92 4.35
C ALA A 274 -12.62 16.79 5.56
N GLU A 275 -13.68 16.42 6.29
CA GLU A 275 -14.10 17.08 7.53
C GLU A 275 -12.99 17.05 8.61
N GLU A 276 -12.39 15.88 8.84
CA GLU A 276 -11.32 15.73 9.82
C GLU A 276 -10.04 16.47 9.40
N CYS A 277 -9.70 16.44 8.12
CA CYS A 277 -8.59 17.20 7.56
C CYS A 277 -8.81 18.71 7.73
N GLY A 278 -10.01 19.23 7.42
CA GLY A 278 -10.37 20.62 7.62
C GLY A 278 -10.26 21.04 9.10
N THR A 279 -10.77 20.20 10.01
CA THR A 279 -10.67 20.44 11.46
C THR A 279 -9.21 20.46 11.95
N ALA A 280 -8.36 19.60 11.40
CA ALA A 280 -6.95 19.50 11.77
C ALA A 280 -6.03 20.45 11.00
N ASN A 281 -6.56 21.24 10.06
CA ASN A 281 -5.81 22.08 9.12
C ASN A 281 -4.73 21.27 8.37
N VAL A 282 -5.11 20.09 7.87
CA VAL A 282 -4.27 19.21 7.05
C VAL A 282 -4.77 19.28 5.61
N PRO A 283 -3.90 19.52 4.62
CA PRO A 283 -4.29 19.54 3.22
C PRO A 283 -4.77 18.17 2.76
N TYR A 284 -5.64 18.15 1.74
CA TYR A 284 -6.13 16.92 1.12
C TYR A 284 -6.62 17.16 -0.31
N VAL A 285 -6.74 16.08 -1.06
CA VAL A 285 -7.33 16.09 -2.42
C VAL A 285 -7.99 14.77 -2.80
#